data_f7c66f152b8f89a3a784f19f5c585016
#
_entry.id   f7c66f152b8f89a3a784f19f5c585016
#
_cell.length_a   1.000
_cell.length_b   1.000
_cell.length_c   1.000
_cell.angle_alpha   90.00
_cell.angle_beta   90.00
_cell.angle_gamma   90.00
#
_symmetry.space_group_name_H-M   'P 1'
#
loop_
_entity.id
_entity.type
_entity.pdbx_description
1 polymer ?
#
loop_
_entity_poly.entity_id
_entity_poly.type
_entity_poly.pdbx_seq_one_letter_code
_entity_poly.pdbx_strand_id
1 'polypeptide(L)'
;MIKTALTFLLIYFSLQIASDLNKDNLRDLKPSPKKIPVTFDAHGVKRVDNYYWMRDDTRKDQEVIDHLNTENAYLEGWFASGLDERDKLFQEITDRIPKKEDSVPIRLKNYEYFRRYEPENEYAIYIRRKNKNSEEIVLLDVNELAHGKDFYQLANWSISPSESLMAYAEDINGRRQYSIKFKDLAKDETYDYVIENTSGDMAWSAEGDYLFYVLRDEETLLPHKVFRHKVGTSQDTDELVYEEKDTTFYLSVGNTRSMEFIELSISSTTSSETRLIKSNNPTSSPEIFYKREKDHLYSVDHDPASDRFLIESNWNATNFRLLEVNLIDSKVKENWKEIIPHREAVLLQAVIPFPKHLVVMERENGLKKLRILDKESLNSRTVNFNDPSYTAYLASNPEYDVDRFYFGYSSMRTPDSLFSVKLDTGRKRLLKEAEVKGIFSSSDYKVERKFISARDGTQVPVSLVYRRDRYLKNKNPLFVYGYGSY
;
A
#
# COMPACT_ATOMS: atom_id res chain seq x y z
N MET A 1 42.24 2.46 2.80
CA MET A 1 42.58 3.72 3.51
C MET A 1 42.84 4.93 2.58
N ILE A 2 43.44 4.82 1.40
CA ILE A 2 43.72 5.98 0.52
C ILE A 2 42.47 6.43 -0.28
N LYS A 3 41.58 5.52 -0.69
CA LYS A 3 40.34 5.89 -1.42
C LYS A 3 39.30 6.58 -0.51
N THR A 4 39.20 6.17 0.74
CA THR A 4 38.28 6.80 1.71
C THR A 4 38.72 8.20 2.10
N ALA A 5 40.01 8.47 2.18
CA ALA A 5 40.55 9.80 2.46
C ALA A 5 40.32 10.79 1.28
N LEU A 6 40.35 10.30 0.03
CA LEU A 6 40.09 11.17 -1.13
C LEU A 6 38.59 11.57 -1.23
N THR A 7 37.68 10.67 -0.89
CA THR A 7 36.22 10.95 -0.86
C THR A 7 35.89 11.95 0.24
N PHE A 8 36.47 11.83 1.43
CA PHE A 8 36.31 12.81 2.50
C PHE A 8 36.95 14.17 2.17
N LEU A 9 38.05 14.20 1.45
CA LEU A 9 38.69 15.44 1.02
C LEU A 9 37.85 16.17 -0.04
N LEU A 10 37.22 15.46 -0.97
CA LEU A 10 36.34 16.04 -1.98
C LEU A 10 35.03 16.57 -1.36
N ILE A 11 34.47 15.87 -0.38
CA ILE A 11 33.29 16.34 0.38
C ILE A 11 33.66 17.56 1.23
N TYR A 12 34.84 17.58 1.84
CA TYR A 12 35.32 18.73 2.64
C TYR A 12 35.63 19.95 1.77
N PHE A 13 36.15 19.76 0.56
CA PHE A 13 36.37 20.85 -0.40
C PHE A 13 35.07 21.41 -0.97
N SER A 14 34.07 20.55 -1.22
CA SER A 14 32.75 21.02 -1.68
C SER A 14 31.98 21.77 -0.58
N LEU A 15 32.11 21.38 0.67
CA LEU A 15 31.54 22.08 1.84
C LEU A 15 32.24 23.44 2.12
N GLN A 16 33.55 23.56 1.88
CA GLN A 16 34.27 24.83 2.04
C GLN A 16 33.96 25.84 0.91
N ILE A 17 33.71 25.37 -0.30
CA ILE A 17 33.32 26.26 -1.42
C ILE A 17 31.88 26.76 -1.24
N ALA A 18 31.00 25.95 -0.63
CA ALA A 18 29.60 26.35 -0.35
C ALA A 18 29.48 27.41 0.76
N SER A 19 30.42 27.47 1.71
CA SER A 19 30.37 28.44 2.82
C SER A 19 30.76 29.87 2.43
N ASP A 20 31.45 30.07 1.31
CA ASP A 20 31.95 31.38 0.86
C ASP A 20 31.09 32.00 -0.27
N LEU A 21 30.02 31.33 -0.71
CA LEU A 21 29.14 31.86 -1.76
C LEU A 21 28.02 32.71 -1.14
N ASN A 22 28.06 34.01 -1.44
CA ASN A 22 26.99 34.97 -1.09
C ASN A 22 25.69 34.57 -1.81
N LYS A 23 24.54 34.66 -1.13
CA LYS A 23 23.20 34.28 -1.65
C LYS A 23 22.87 34.83 -3.04
N ASP A 24 23.36 36.01 -3.37
CA ASP A 24 23.13 36.64 -4.65
C ASP A 24 23.90 35.95 -5.79
N ASN A 25 25.06 35.33 -5.49
CA ASN A 25 25.87 34.60 -6.46
C ASN A 25 25.32 33.18 -6.73
N LEU A 26 24.58 32.58 -5.79
CA LEU A 26 24.01 31.23 -5.96
C LEU A 26 22.83 31.22 -6.95
N ARG A 27 22.05 32.31 -7.02
CA ARG A 27 20.97 32.42 -8.01
C ARG A 27 21.49 32.44 -9.46
N ASP A 28 22.66 33.02 -9.66
CA ASP A 28 23.33 33.09 -10.99
C ASP A 28 23.98 31.77 -11.39
N LEU A 29 24.18 30.86 -10.45
CA LEU A 29 24.74 29.51 -10.66
C LEU A 29 23.69 28.44 -10.88
N LYS A 30 22.41 28.81 -11.05
CA LYS A 30 21.34 27.86 -11.31
C LYS A 30 21.69 26.97 -12.50
N PRO A 31 21.73 25.63 -12.30
CA PRO A 31 22.01 24.71 -13.39
C PRO A 31 21.03 24.89 -14.55
N SER A 32 21.54 24.80 -15.75
CA SER A 32 20.72 24.90 -16.95
C SER A 32 21.00 23.67 -17.83
N PRO A 33 20.05 22.75 -17.93
CA PRO A 33 20.24 21.55 -18.74
C PRO A 33 20.34 21.93 -20.23
N LYS A 34 21.23 21.26 -20.94
CA LYS A 34 21.34 21.42 -22.40
C LYS A 34 20.04 21.00 -23.09
N LYS A 35 19.75 21.65 -24.21
CA LYS A 35 18.58 21.31 -25.02
C LYS A 35 19.01 20.49 -26.23
N ILE A 36 18.60 19.23 -26.26
CA ILE A 36 18.79 18.31 -27.38
C ILE A 36 17.40 17.87 -27.86
N PRO A 37 16.87 18.44 -28.95
CA PRO A 37 15.53 18.16 -29.39
C PRO A 37 15.39 16.73 -29.90
N VAL A 38 14.45 15.99 -29.33
CA VAL A 38 13.96 14.69 -29.80
C VAL A 38 12.50 14.82 -30.19
N THR A 39 12.14 14.39 -31.39
CA THR A 39 10.77 14.49 -31.89
C THR A 39 10.07 13.13 -31.77
N PHE A 40 8.92 13.12 -31.12
CA PHE A 40 8.01 11.99 -31.04
C PHE A 40 6.78 12.25 -31.91
N ASP A 41 6.36 11.25 -32.64
CA ASP A 41 5.08 11.26 -33.37
C ASP A 41 4.12 10.30 -32.66
N ALA A 42 3.07 10.83 -32.05
CA ALA A 42 2.07 10.05 -31.35
C ALA A 42 0.67 10.60 -31.67
N HIS A 43 -0.22 9.72 -32.10
CA HIS A 43 -1.62 10.07 -32.46
C HIS A 43 -1.72 11.18 -33.53
N GLY A 44 -0.77 11.25 -34.46
CA GLY A 44 -0.72 12.28 -35.51
C GLY A 44 -0.24 13.65 -35.01
N VAL A 45 0.24 13.75 -33.77
CA VAL A 45 0.79 14.99 -33.19
C VAL A 45 2.30 14.85 -32.99
N LYS A 46 3.05 15.80 -33.53
CA LYS A 46 4.51 15.88 -33.28
C LYS A 46 4.77 16.64 -31.99
N ARG A 47 5.43 15.96 -31.03
CA ARG A 47 5.90 16.57 -29.79
C ARG A 47 7.43 16.61 -29.80
N VAL A 48 8.01 17.77 -29.49
CA VAL A 48 9.45 17.92 -29.32
C VAL A 48 9.78 17.96 -27.85
N ASP A 49 10.64 17.06 -27.39
CA ASP A 49 11.20 17.04 -26.06
C ASP A 49 12.68 17.40 -26.12
N ASN A 50 13.04 18.51 -25.52
CA ASN A 50 14.41 19.01 -25.51
C ASN A 50 15.29 18.36 -24.43
N TYR A 51 14.69 17.60 -23.52
CA TYR A 51 15.31 17.05 -22.33
C TYR A 51 15.24 15.54 -22.25
N TYR A 52 14.82 14.87 -23.33
CA TYR A 52 14.72 13.42 -23.37
C TYR A 52 16.06 12.70 -23.11
N TRP A 53 17.19 13.38 -23.35
CA TRP A 53 18.53 12.88 -23.04
C TRP A 53 18.73 12.60 -21.53
N MET A 54 17.95 13.21 -20.63
CA MET A 54 18.00 12.93 -19.19
C MET A 54 17.37 11.58 -18.82
N ARG A 55 16.68 10.92 -19.75
CA ARG A 55 16.17 9.58 -19.54
C ARG A 55 17.29 8.58 -19.76
N ASP A 56 17.83 8.06 -18.69
CA ASP A 56 18.79 6.96 -18.69
C ASP A 56 18.23 5.78 -17.89
N ASP A 57 17.65 4.80 -18.61
CA ASP A 57 17.05 3.61 -17.99
C ASP A 57 18.13 2.71 -17.35
N THR A 58 19.38 2.82 -17.81
CA THR A 58 20.52 2.09 -17.23
C THR A 58 21.06 2.74 -15.95
N ARG A 59 20.78 4.03 -15.72
CA ARG A 59 21.30 4.86 -14.61
C ARG A 59 22.83 4.88 -14.52
N LYS A 60 23.51 4.83 -15.65
CA LYS A 60 24.96 4.79 -15.76
C LYS A 60 25.54 5.91 -16.62
N ASP A 61 24.69 6.68 -17.29
CA ASP A 61 25.15 7.80 -18.10
C ASP A 61 25.75 8.87 -17.21
N GLN A 62 27.06 9.09 -17.36
CA GLN A 62 27.81 10.00 -16.51
C GLN A 62 27.34 11.45 -16.70
N GLU A 63 26.90 11.85 -17.88
CA GLU A 63 26.41 13.20 -18.13
C GLU A 63 25.10 13.49 -17.38
N VAL A 64 24.19 12.52 -17.33
CA VAL A 64 22.96 12.61 -16.55
C VAL A 64 23.29 12.67 -15.05
N ILE A 65 24.19 11.81 -14.59
CA ILE A 65 24.62 11.78 -13.17
C ILE A 65 25.27 13.11 -12.76
N ASP A 66 26.17 13.64 -13.61
CA ASP A 66 26.85 14.92 -13.33
C ASP A 66 25.85 16.08 -13.28
N HIS A 67 24.86 16.10 -14.17
CA HIS A 67 23.79 17.10 -14.11
C HIS A 67 22.97 17.01 -12.82
N LEU A 68 22.55 15.81 -12.42
CA LEU A 68 21.83 15.59 -11.16
C LEU A 68 22.65 16.01 -9.93
N ASN A 69 23.95 15.69 -9.93
CA ASN A 69 24.84 16.13 -8.84
C ASN A 69 24.98 17.67 -8.78
N THR A 70 25.00 18.31 -9.96
CA THR A 70 25.05 19.79 -10.03
C THR A 70 23.76 20.42 -9.50
N GLU A 71 22.59 19.86 -9.81
CA GLU A 71 21.30 20.31 -9.27
C GLU A 71 21.24 20.12 -7.74
N ASN A 72 21.71 18.98 -7.23
CA ASN A 72 21.78 18.72 -5.79
C ASN A 72 22.72 19.71 -5.08
N ALA A 73 23.91 19.96 -5.64
CA ALA A 73 24.85 20.93 -5.09
C ALA A 73 24.28 22.36 -5.07
N TYR A 74 23.54 22.74 -6.11
CA TYR A 74 22.82 24.03 -6.13
C TYR A 74 21.77 24.11 -5.02
N LEU A 75 20.96 23.05 -4.85
CA LEU A 75 19.94 22.98 -3.79
C LEU A 75 20.56 23.09 -2.40
N GLU A 76 21.61 22.32 -2.13
CA GLU A 76 22.35 22.36 -0.85
C GLU A 76 22.89 23.77 -0.57
N GLY A 77 23.53 24.40 -1.57
CA GLY A 77 24.01 25.78 -1.46
C GLY A 77 22.89 26.79 -1.20
N TRP A 78 21.73 26.61 -1.82
CA TRP A 78 20.58 27.49 -1.63
C TRP A 78 20.03 27.43 -0.19
N PHE A 79 20.00 26.26 0.41
CA PHE A 79 19.54 26.04 1.79
C PHE A 79 20.63 26.30 2.85
N ALA A 80 21.90 26.43 2.48
CA ALA A 80 23.01 26.55 3.43
C ALA A 80 22.84 27.69 4.46
N SER A 81 22.21 28.80 4.05
CA SER A 81 21.97 29.95 4.94
C SER A 81 20.76 29.81 5.86
N GLY A 82 19.97 28.76 5.73
CA GLY A 82 18.79 28.46 6.54
C GLY A 82 18.88 27.12 7.28
N LEU A 83 20.09 26.61 7.48
CA LEU A 83 20.31 25.30 8.15
C LEU A 83 19.75 25.29 9.57
N ASP A 84 19.98 26.36 10.34
CA ASP A 84 19.51 26.44 11.74
C ASP A 84 17.97 26.39 11.82
N GLU A 85 17.27 27.07 10.93
CA GLU A 85 15.80 27.05 10.88
C GLU A 85 15.27 25.70 10.39
N ARG A 86 15.94 25.10 9.41
CA ARG A 86 15.62 23.76 8.92
C ARG A 86 15.78 22.72 10.02
N ASP A 87 16.89 22.77 10.76
CA ASP A 87 17.19 21.82 11.82
C ASP A 87 16.22 22.00 13.01
N LYS A 88 15.83 23.21 13.35
CA LYS A 88 14.76 23.47 14.33
C LYS A 88 13.42 22.90 13.91
N LEU A 89 13.04 23.11 12.64
CA LEU A 89 11.80 22.56 12.08
C LEU A 89 11.84 21.03 12.04
N PHE A 90 12.96 20.46 11.62
CA PHE A 90 13.16 19.00 11.62
C PHE A 90 13.02 18.42 13.03
N GLN A 91 13.66 19.06 14.02
CA GLN A 91 13.56 18.62 15.41
C GLN A 91 12.12 18.77 15.95
N GLU A 92 11.42 19.87 15.62
CA GLU A 92 10.02 20.06 16.01
C GLU A 92 9.12 18.95 15.43
N ILE A 93 9.34 18.55 14.17
CA ILE A 93 8.57 17.48 13.51
C ILE A 93 8.91 16.13 14.15
N THR A 94 10.18 15.79 14.32
CA THR A 94 10.61 14.50 14.87
C THR A 94 10.23 14.32 16.34
N ASP A 95 10.22 15.41 17.13
CA ASP A 95 9.77 15.37 18.52
C ASP A 95 8.29 15.01 18.67
N ARG A 96 7.50 15.18 17.62
CA ARG A 96 6.09 14.79 17.59
C ARG A 96 5.88 13.30 17.31
N ILE A 97 6.90 12.61 16.81
CA ILE A 97 6.84 11.18 16.49
C ILE A 97 7.07 10.38 17.78
N PRO A 98 6.21 9.41 18.13
CA PRO A 98 6.46 8.51 19.23
C PRO A 98 7.74 7.70 19.00
N LYS A 99 8.68 7.76 19.95
CA LYS A 99 9.94 7.02 19.85
C LYS A 99 9.79 5.53 20.15
N LYS A 100 8.78 5.16 20.91
CA LYS A 100 8.43 3.78 21.23
C LYS A 100 6.96 3.55 20.96
N GLU A 101 6.66 2.58 20.10
CA GLU A 101 5.30 2.33 19.70
C GLU A 101 5.11 0.87 19.25
N ASP A 102 4.11 0.20 19.83
CA ASP A 102 3.63 -1.09 19.35
C ASP A 102 2.38 -0.89 18.46
N SER A 103 2.32 -1.58 17.34
CA SER A 103 1.06 -1.70 16.60
C SER A 103 0.07 -2.58 17.37
N VAL A 104 -1.21 -2.46 17.06
CA VAL A 104 -2.21 -3.39 17.62
C VAL A 104 -1.92 -4.79 17.06
N PRO A 105 -1.81 -5.82 17.92
CA PRO A 105 -1.61 -7.19 17.47
C PRO A 105 -2.77 -7.68 16.63
N ILE A 106 -2.45 -8.32 15.51
CA ILE A 106 -3.41 -8.93 14.58
C ILE A 106 -3.29 -10.44 14.71
N ARG A 107 -4.42 -11.10 14.93
CA ARG A 107 -4.49 -12.56 14.98
C ARG A 107 -4.37 -13.13 13.56
N LEU A 108 -3.47 -14.09 13.38
CA LEU A 108 -3.40 -14.96 12.21
C LEU A 108 -3.13 -16.38 12.72
N LYS A 109 -4.11 -17.29 12.58
CA LYS A 109 -4.09 -18.66 13.10
C LYS A 109 -3.74 -18.71 14.61
N ASN A 110 -2.59 -19.29 14.94
CA ASN A 110 -2.21 -19.57 16.33
C ASN A 110 -1.46 -18.42 16.99
N TYR A 111 -1.07 -17.36 16.24
CA TYR A 111 -0.26 -16.27 16.76
C TYR A 111 -0.91 -14.90 16.56
N GLU A 112 -0.51 -13.97 17.42
CA GLU A 112 -0.70 -12.54 17.27
C GLU A 112 0.57 -11.94 16.69
N TYR A 113 0.46 -11.17 15.61
CA TYR A 113 1.57 -10.51 14.92
C TYR A 113 1.47 -9.01 15.11
N PHE A 114 2.59 -8.35 15.42
CA PHE A 114 2.66 -6.90 15.59
C PHE A 114 4.05 -6.35 15.29
N ARG A 115 4.12 -5.03 15.12
CA ARG A 115 5.36 -4.29 14.92
C ARG A 115 5.66 -3.47 16.15
N ARG A 116 6.94 -3.36 16.48
CA ARG A 116 7.46 -2.51 17.56
C ARG A 116 8.50 -1.56 17.00
N TYR A 117 8.37 -0.27 17.36
CA TYR A 117 9.44 0.70 17.22
C TYR A 117 10.08 0.92 18.60
N GLU A 118 11.39 0.87 18.67
CA GLU A 118 12.16 1.19 19.89
C GLU A 118 12.87 2.53 19.71
N PRO A 119 13.19 3.24 20.82
CA PRO A 119 13.98 4.45 20.77
C PRO A 119 15.31 4.22 20.03
N GLU A 120 15.75 5.22 19.25
CA GLU A 120 16.98 5.20 18.45
C GLU A 120 16.97 4.25 17.23
N ASN A 121 15.88 3.52 17.02
CA ASN A 121 15.71 2.65 15.87
C ASN A 121 14.88 3.35 14.76
N GLU A 122 15.36 3.25 13.52
CA GLU A 122 14.68 3.82 12.36
C GLU A 122 13.58 2.88 11.84
N TYR A 123 13.79 1.58 11.97
CA TYR A 123 12.90 0.55 11.43
C TYR A 123 12.16 -0.21 12.52
N ALA A 124 11.08 -0.86 12.11
CA ALA A 124 10.28 -1.70 13.00
C ALA A 124 10.93 -3.07 13.25
N ILE A 125 10.68 -3.61 14.44
CA ILE A 125 10.88 -5.02 14.77
C ILE A 125 9.56 -5.75 14.57
N TYR A 126 9.54 -6.84 13.82
CA TYR A 126 8.37 -7.69 13.58
C TYR A 126 8.36 -8.84 14.58
N ILE A 127 7.25 -8.98 15.29
CA ILE A 127 7.14 -9.88 16.46
C ILE A 127 5.86 -10.71 16.33
N ARG A 128 5.92 -11.98 16.78
CA ARG A 128 4.74 -12.79 17.04
C ARG A 128 4.72 -13.34 18.46
N ARG A 129 3.51 -13.64 18.95
CA ARG A 129 3.30 -14.32 20.23
C ARG A 129 2.01 -15.15 20.18
N LYS A 130 1.87 -16.21 20.98
CA LYS A 130 0.63 -17.01 21.02
C LYS A 130 -0.54 -16.25 21.60
N ASN A 131 -0.30 -15.47 22.63
CA ASN A 131 -1.27 -14.58 23.26
C ASN A 131 -0.54 -13.53 24.10
N LYS A 132 -1.30 -12.60 24.69
CA LYS A 132 -0.78 -11.47 25.47
C LYS A 132 0.23 -11.86 26.58
N ASN A 133 0.08 -13.05 27.17
CA ASN A 133 0.91 -13.51 28.29
C ASN A 133 2.03 -14.48 27.86
N SER A 134 2.12 -14.79 26.59
CA SER A 134 3.15 -15.67 26.05
C SER A 134 4.42 -14.91 25.72
N GLU A 135 5.52 -15.63 25.66
CA GLU A 135 6.81 -15.13 25.17
C GLU A 135 6.66 -14.51 23.78
N GLU A 136 7.33 -13.40 23.56
CA GLU A 136 7.44 -12.72 22.28
C GLU A 136 8.59 -13.33 21.48
N ILE A 137 8.33 -13.63 20.22
CA ILE A 137 9.30 -14.19 19.27
C ILE A 137 9.55 -13.13 18.20
N VAL A 138 10.78 -12.66 18.10
CA VAL A 138 11.20 -11.77 17.03
C VAL A 138 11.25 -12.55 15.72
N LEU A 139 10.53 -12.07 14.73
CA LEU A 139 10.55 -12.63 13.38
C LEU A 139 11.63 -11.98 12.52
N LEU A 140 11.65 -10.65 12.49
CA LEU A 140 12.63 -9.83 11.78
C LEU A 140 12.91 -8.57 12.58
N ASP A 141 14.18 -8.30 12.85
CA ASP A 141 14.64 -6.97 13.23
C ASP A 141 15.15 -6.27 11.97
N VAL A 142 14.35 -5.32 11.46
CA VAL A 142 14.69 -4.62 10.21
C VAL A 142 15.89 -3.69 10.41
N ASN A 143 16.19 -3.27 11.64
CA ASN A 143 17.39 -2.47 11.93
C ASN A 143 18.68 -3.29 11.74
N GLU A 144 18.68 -4.57 12.15
CA GLU A 144 19.78 -5.49 11.91
C GLU A 144 19.92 -5.80 10.41
N LEU A 145 18.79 -6.01 9.69
CA LEU A 145 18.80 -6.27 8.26
C LEU A 145 19.29 -5.07 7.43
N ALA A 146 19.02 -3.86 7.89
CA ALA A 146 19.44 -2.61 7.24
C ALA A 146 20.91 -2.24 7.55
N HIS A 147 21.51 -2.85 8.57
CA HIS A 147 22.85 -2.46 9.01
C HIS A 147 23.90 -2.55 7.88
N GLY A 148 24.62 -1.46 7.65
CA GLY A 148 25.67 -1.36 6.63
C GLY A 148 25.16 -1.24 5.18
N LYS A 149 23.85 -1.00 4.98
CA LYS A 149 23.26 -0.74 3.67
C LYS A 149 22.91 0.74 3.53
N ASP A 150 23.09 1.31 2.34
CA ASP A 150 22.74 2.69 2.04
C ASP A 150 21.21 2.88 1.94
N PHE A 151 20.49 1.81 1.61
CA PHE A 151 19.03 1.76 1.52
C PHE A 151 18.53 0.38 1.95
N TYR A 152 17.42 0.34 2.66
CA TYR A 152 16.72 -0.90 3.00
C TYR A 152 15.21 -0.68 3.08
N GLN A 153 14.46 -1.58 2.48
CA GLN A 153 13.01 -1.62 2.61
C GLN A 153 12.53 -3.07 2.73
N LEU A 154 11.86 -3.40 3.84
CA LEU A 154 11.03 -4.59 3.91
C LEU A 154 9.69 -4.28 3.23
N ALA A 155 9.47 -4.85 2.04
CA ALA A 155 8.30 -4.55 1.23
C ALA A 155 7.07 -5.36 1.63
N ASN A 156 7.27 -6.65 1.87
CA ASN A 156 6.20 -7.59 2.17
C ASN A 156 6.73 -8.78 2.94
N TRP A 157 5.84 -9.50 3.61
CA TRP A 157 6.15 -10.77 4.25
C TRP A 157 4.90 -11.64 4.34
N SER A 158 5.09 -12.94 4.37
CA SER A 158 4.02 -13.93 4.47
C SER A 158 4.47 -15.15 5.26
N ILE A 159 3.57 -15.67 6.09
CA ILE A 159 3.81 -16.88 6.89
C ILE A 159 3.21 -18.07 6.17
N SER A 160 3.97 -19.17 6.10
CA SER A 160 3.48 -20.42 5.51
C SER A 160 2.25 -20.96 6.27
N PRO A 161 1.40 -21.76 5.61
CA PRO A 161 0.22 -22.37 6.28
C PRO A 161 0.55 -23.18 7.52
N SER A 162 1.73 -23.76 7.60
CA SER A 162 2.24 -24.52 8.77
C SER A 162 2.77 -23.63 9.89
N GLU A 163 2.89 -22.29 9.67
CA GLU A 163 3.49 -21.31 10.60
C GLU A 163 4.98 -21.60 10.94
N SER A 164 5.64 -22.48 10.16
CA SER A 164 7.05 -22.86 10.36
C SER A 164 8.03 -22.05 9.52
N LEU A 165 7.56 -21.45 8.40
CA LEU A 165 8.36 -20.64 7.50
C LEU A 165 7.79 -19.22 7.37
N MET A 166 8.67 -18.29 7.16
CA MET A 166 8.36 -16.92 6.74
C MET A 166 9.07 -16.63 5.42
N ALA A 167 8.32 -16.19 4.42
CA ALA A 167 8.90 -15.55 3.24
C ALA A 167 8.81 -14.04 3.40
N TYR A 168 9.88 -13.32 3.06
CA TYR A 168 9.88 -11.86 3.11
C TYR A 168 10.63 -11.26 1.93
N ALA A 169 10.14 -10.12 1.45
CA ALA A 169 10.66 -9.41 0.29
C ALA A 169 11.37 -8.14 0.72
N GLU A 170 12.63 -7.99 0.33
CA GLU A 170 13.47 -6.81 0.64
C GLU A 170 13.95 -6.10 -0.63
N ASP A 171 14.11 -4.79 -0.56
CA ASP A 171 14.78 -3.95 -1.55
C ASP A 171 15.95 -3.24 -0.88
N ILE A 172 17.15 -3.43 -1.42
CA ILE A 172 18.39 -2.82 -0.94
C ILE A 172 18.94 -1.75 -1.87
N ASN A 173 18.23 -1.47 -2.97
CA ASN A 173 18.66 -0.58 -4.04
C ASN A 173 17.74 0.64 -4.25
N GLY A 174 16.56 0.64 -3.64
CA GLY A 174 15.53 1.66 -3.86
C GLY A 174 14.85 1.58 -5.23
N ARG A 175 14.96 0.44 -5.93
CA ARG A 175 14.40 0.24 -7.28
C ARG A 175 13.07 -0.49 -7.31
N ARG A 176 12.56 -0.92 -6.15
CA ARG A 176 11.37 -1.76 -6.07
C ARG A 176 11.50 -3.09 -6.83
N GLN A 177 12.71 -3.56 -7.00
CA GLN A 177 13.04 -4.91 -7.43
C GLN A 177 13.36 -5.69 -6.16
N TYR A 178 12.41 -6.52 -5.73
CA TYR A 178 12.50 -7.16 -4.43
C TYR A 178 13.13 -8.53 -4.54
N SER A 179 13.96 -8.85 -3.54
CA SER A 179 14.49 -10.19 -3.34
C SER A 179 13.67 -10.89 -2.26
N ILE A 180 13.11 -12.07 -2.56
CA ILE A 180 12.37 -12.88 -1.59
C ILE A 180 13.34 -13.84 -0.92
N LYS A 181 13.34 -13.81 0.41
CA LYS A 181 14.11 -14.70 1.30
C LYS A 181 13.17 -15.54 2.15
N PHE A 182 13.68 -16.68 2.63
CA PHE A 182 12.94 -17.59 3.48
C PHE A 182 13.61 -17.75 4.83
N LYS A 183 12.82 -17.69 5.90
CA LYS A 183 13.30 -17.91 7.27
C LYS A 183 12.57 -19.08 7.90
N ASP A 184 13.34 -20.05 8.43
CA ASP A 184 12.85 -21.11 9.30
C ASP A 184 12.58 -20.54 10.69
N LEU A 185 11.32 -20.53 11.09
CA LEU A 185 10.89 -19.88 12.34
C LEU A 185 11.11 -20.75 13.59
N ALA A 186 11.41 -22.02 13.41
CA ALA A 186 11.74 -22.93 14.51
C ALA A 186 13.24 -22.89 14.85
N LYS A 187 14.08 -22.71 13.82
CA LYS A 187 15.54 -22.64 13.97
C LYS A 187 16.04 -21.21 14.09
N ASP A 188 15.21 -20.22 13.76
CA ASP A 188 15.58 -18.82 13.63
C ASP A 188 16.70 -18.57 12.59
N GLU A 189 16.65 -19.31 11.48
CA GLU A 189 17.67 -19.29 10.42
C GLU A 189 17.07 -18.84 9.09
N THR A 190 17.73 -17.91 8.40
CA THR A 190 17.41 -17.56 7.02
C THR A 190 18.14 -18.47 6.06
N TYR A 191 17.44 -19.00 5.07
CA TYR A 191 18.04 -19.86 4.04
C TYR A 191 19.01 -19.08 3.14
N ASP A 192 20.02 -19.76 2.63
CA ASP A 192 21.07 -19.14 1.79
C ASP A 192 20.64 -18.80 0.38
N TYR A 193 19.53 -19.38 -0.10
CA TYR A 193 19.01 -19.09 -1.43
C TYR A 193 18.01 -17.91 -1.41
N VAL A 194 17.88 -17.24 -2.54
CA VAL A 194 17.06 -16.06 -2.71
C VAL A 194 16.35 -16.11 -4.06
N ILE A 195 15.15 -15.54 -4.15
CA ILE A 195 14.42 -15.30 -5.40
C ILE A 195 14.53 -13.81 -5.73
N GLU A 196 15.17 -13.48 -6.83
CA GLU A 196 15.48 -12.10 -7.19
C GLU A 196 14.50 -11.50 -8.22
N ASN A 197 14.53 -10.18 -8.35
CA ASN A 197 13.80 -9.39 -9.34
C ASN A 197 12.27 -9.55 -9.29
N THR A 198 11.73 -9.66 -8.08
CA THR A 198 10.29 -9.87 -7.86
C THR A 198 9.52 -8.57 -7.64
N SER A 199 8.19 -8.63 -7.73
CA SER A 199 7.29 -7.54 -7.30
C SER A 199 7.12 -7.47 -5.77
N GLY A 200 7.51 -8.53 -5.05
CA GLY A 200 7.23 -8.71 -3.63
C GLY A 200 5.88 -9.35 -3.32
N ASP A 201 5.04 -9.61 -4.33
CA ASP A 201 3.80 -10.37 -4.15
C ASP A 201 4.10 -11.84 -3.94
N MET A 202 3.36 -12.48 -3.03
CA MET A 202 3.59 -13.87 -2.62
C MET A 202 2.27 -14.57 -2.31
N ALA A 203 2.17 -15.85 -2.72
CA ALA A 203 1.06 -16.73 -2.35
C ALA A 203 1.58 -18.14 -2.04
N TRP A 204 1.15 -18.71 -0.92
CA TRP A 204 1.53 -20.06 -0.50
C TRP A 204 0.58 -21.12 -1.04
N SER A 205 1.13 -22.30 -1.40
CA SER A 205 0.34 -23.54 -1.50
C SER A 205 -0.23 -23.95 -0.15
N ALA A 206 -1.25 -24.81 -0.13
CA ALA A 206 -1.91 -25.26 1.11
C ALA A 206 -0.95 -25.93 2.10
N GLU A 207 0.01 -26.71 1.59
CA GLU A 207 1.02 -27.40 2.41
C GLU A 207 2.25 -26.50 2.70
N GLY A 208 2.38 -25.37 2.01
CA GLY A 208 3.53 -24.47 2.14
C GLY A 208 4.81 -24.99 1.49
N ASP A 209 4.71 -25.96 0.61
CA ASP A 209 5.82 -26.53 -0.17
C ASP A 209 6.11 -25.77 -1.46
N TYR A 210 5.17 -24.93 -1.91
CA TYR A 210 5.35 -24.01 -3.01
C TYR A 210 5.01 -22.56 -2.61
N LEU A 211 5.81 -21.62 -3.16
CA LEU A 211 5.54 -20.20 -3.13
C LEU A 211 5.35 -19.70 -4.57
N PHE A 212 4.26 -19.00 -4.82
CA PHE A 212 4.04 -18.27 -6.08
C PHE A 212 4.49 -16.82 -5.91
N TYR A 213 5.17 -16.30 -6.93
CA TYR A 213 5.67 -14.94 -6.94
C TYR A 213 5.58 -14.31 -8.34
N VAL A 214 5.69 -12.99 -8.41
CA VAL A 214 5.67 -12.27 -9.69
C VAL A 214 7.04 -11.71 -9.99
N LEU A 215 7.56 -12.01 -11.18
CA LEU A 215 8.78 -11.45 -11.72
C LEU A 215 8.49 -10.11 -12.41
N ARG A 216 9.37 -9.14 -12.23
CA ARG A 216 9.34 -7.85 -12.94
C ARG A 216 10.20 -7.89 -14.21
N ASP A 217 9.78 -7.14 -15.21
CA ASP A 217 10.62 -6.77 -16.32
C ASP A 217 11.78 -5.89 -15.85
N GLU A 218 12.99 -6.17 -16.23
CA GLU A 218 14.19 -5.51 -15.70
C GLU A 218 14.30 -4.03 -16.10
N GLU A 219 13.77 -3.66 -17.27
CA GLU A 219 13.85 -2.31 -17.81
C GLU A 219 12.64 -1.46 -17.35
N THR A 220 11.44 -1.97 -17.60
CA THR A 220 10.18 -1.23 -17.33
C THR A 220 9.70 -1.37 -15.90
N LEU A 221 10.19 -2.37 -15.15
CA LEU A 221 9.75 -2.79 -13.83
C LEU A 221 8.29 -3.27 -13.78
N LEU A 222 7.69 -3.55 -14.94
CA LEU A 222 6.33 -4.06 -15.02
C LEU A 222 6.28 -5.49 -14.48
N PRO A 223 5.39 -5.82 -13.52
CA PRO A 223 5.14 -7.19 -13.10
C PRO A 223 4.38 -7.93 -14.20
N HIS A 224 4.98 -8.99 -14.79
CA HIS A 224 4.44 -9.61 -16.00
C HIS A 224 4.50 -11.14 -16.06
N LYS A 225 5.21 -11.80 -15.12
CA LYS A 225 5.29 -13.27 -15.09
C LYS A 225 5.05 -13.81 -13.67
N VAL A 226 4.17 -14.79 -13.54
CA VAL A 226 4.02 -15.56 -12.30
C VAL A 226 4.83 -16.83 -12.43
N PHE A 227 5.69 -17.08 -11.45
CA PHE A 227 6.44 -18.32 -11.27
C PHE A 227 5.95 -19.07 -10.04
N ARG A 228 6.19 -20.38 -10.04
CA ARG A 228 6.02 -21.28 -8.92
C ARG A 228 7.38 -21.77 -8.47
N HIS A 229 7.74 -21.45 -7.24
CA HIS A 229 8.97 -21.88 -6.58
C HIS A 229 8.70 -23.04 -5.65
N LYS A 230 9.43 -24.13 -5.76
CA LYS A 230 9.44 -25.21 -4.77
C LYS A 230 10.39 -24.84 -3.66
N VAL A 231 9.87 -24.72 -2.43
CA VAL A 231 10.67 -24.31 -1.26
C VAL A 231 11.88 -25.22 -1.06
N GLY A 232 13.05 -24.62 -0.90
CA GLY A 232 14.31 -25.33 -0.72
C GLY A 232 15.06 -25.65 -2.00
N THR A 233 14.62 -25.16 -3.17
CA THR A 233 15.31 -25.31 -4.45
C THR A 233 15.91 -23.96 -4.92
N SER A 234 16.71 -23.98 -6.00
CA SER A 234 17.20 -22.76 -6.65
C SER A 234 16.13 -22.15 -7.55
N GLN A 235 16.11 -20.80 -7.67
CA GLN A 235 15.25 -20.06 -8.58
C GLN A 235 15.34 -20.54 -10.04
N ASP A 236 16.50 -21.01 -10.49
CA ASP A 236 16.70 -21.52 -11.85
C ASP A 236 15.82 -22.73 -12.20
N THR A 237 15.27 -23.40 -11.16
CA THR A 237 14.37 -24.55 -11.33
C THR A 237 12.89 -24.17 -11.29
N ASP A 238 12.58 -22.89 -11.15
CA ASP A 238 11.22 -22.42 -10.99
C ASP A 238 10.43 -22.54 -12.30
N GLU A 239 9.18 -22.89 -12.16
CA GLU A 239 8.29 -23.10 -13.29
C GLU A 239 7.46 -21.86 -13.61
N LEU A 240 7.47 -21.41 -14.87
CA LEU A 240 6.59 -20.37 -15.36
C LEU A 240 5.13 -20.85 -15.35
N VAL A 241 4.28 -20.16 -14.61
CA VAL A 241 2.85 -20.45 -14.47
C VAL A 241 2.01 -19.62 -15.43
N TYR A 242 2.33 -18.35 -15.55
CA TYR A 242 1.61 -17.41 -16.42
C TYR A 242 2.51 -16.25 -16.85
N GLU A 243 2.34 -15.82 -18.09
CA GLU A 243 2.97 -14.61 -18.64
C GLU A 243 1.91 -13.68 -19.21
N GLU A 244 1.87 -12.42 -18.73
CA GLU A 244 1.09 -11.35 -19.33
C GLU A 244 1.93 -10.65 -20.38
N LYS A 245 1.46 -10.66 -21.62
CA LYS A 245 2.17 -10.07 -22.78
C LYS A 245 1.68 -8.68 -23.13
N ASP A 246 0.49 -8.31 -22.66
CA ASP A 246 -0.06 -6.98 -22.85
C ASP A 246 0.50 -6.04 -21.76
N THR A 247 1.42 -5.17 -22.15
CA THR A 247 2.10 -4.24 -21.24
C THR A 247 1.19 -3.16 -20.65
N THR A 248 -0.07 -3.12 -21.02
CA THR A 248 -1.07 -2.24 -20.40
C THR A 248 -1.71 -2.85 -19.15
N PHE A 249 -1.40 -4.13 -18.85
CA PHE A 249 -1.90 -4.83 -17.68
C PHE A 249 -0.80 -5.03 -16.63
N TYR A 250 -1.19 -4.90 -15.37
CA TYR A 250 -0.41 -5.25 -14.20
C TYR A 250 -0.81 -6.65 -13.73
N LEU A 251 0.18 -7.42 -13.29
CA LEU A 251 0.01 -8.77 -12.80
C LEU A 251 0.37 -8.83 -11.31
N SER A 252 -0.47 -9.46 -10.50
CA SER A 252 -0.20 -9.74 -9.08
C SER A 252 -0.63 -11.15 -8.72
N VAL A 253 -0.11 -11.67 -7.61
CA VAL A 253 -0.47 -12.97 -7.06
C VAL A 253 -0.75 -12.86 -5.56
N GLY A 254 -1.76 -13.59 -5.08
CA GLY A 254 -2.13 -13.66 -3.67
C GLY A 254 -2.93 -14.93 -3.38
N ASN A 255 -3.24 -15.16 -2.11
CA ASN A 255 -4.21 -16.16 -1.72
C ASN A 255 -5.58 -15.53 -1.56
N THR A 256 -6.65 -16.24 -1.95
CA THR A 256 -7.99 -15.88 -1.52
C THR A 256 -8.08 -15.88 0.00
N ARG A 257 -9.04 -15.17 0.56
CA ARG A 257 -9.26 -15.11 2.00
C ARG A 257 -9.49 -16.49 2.64
N SER A 258 -10.09 -17.42 1.91
CA SER A 258 -10.24 -18.81 2.32
C SER A 258 -8.94 -19.59 2.39
N MET A 259 -7.86 -19.09 1.78
CA MET A 259 -6.60 -19.81 1.55
C MET A 259 -6.74 -21.06 0.65
N GLU A 260 -7.92 -21.30 0.07
CA GLU A 260 -8.18 -22.45 -0.78
C GLU A 260 -7.72 -22.27 -2.23
N PHE A 261 -7.54 -20.99 -2.63
CA PHE A 261 -7.09 -20.65 -3.97
C PHE A 261 -5.91 -19.69 -3.95
N ILE A 262 -5.04 -19.87 -4.92
CA ILE A 262 -4.01 -18.91 -5.34
C ILE A 262 -4.65 -18.12 -6.48
N GLU A 263 -4.73 -16.81 -6.33
CA GLU A 263 -5.31 -15.90 -7.28
C GLU A 263 -4.24 -15.14 -8.06
N LEU A 264 -4.33 -15.18 -9.38
CA LEU A 264 -3.59 -14.31 -10.28
C LEU A 264 -4.54 -13.20 -10.70
N SER A 265 -4.27 -11.98 -10.26
CA SER A 265 -5.04 -10.79 -10.62
C SER A 265 -4.33 -10.04 -11.74
N ILE A 266 -5.02 -9.85 -12.86
CA ILE A 266 -4.53 -9.17 -14.05
C ILE A 266 -5.42 -7.96 -14.30
N SER A 267 -4.89 -6.74 -14.21
CA SER A 267 -5.70 -5.53 -14.26
C SER A 267 -5.04 -4.39 -15.02
N SER A 268 -5.86 -3.66 -15.75
CA SER A 268 -5.55 -2.35 -16.33
C SER A 268 -6.42 -1.28 -15.66
N THR A 269 -6.36 -0.05 -16.15
CA THR A 269 -7.22 1.04 -15.65
C THR A 269 -8.72 0.76 -15.84
N THR A 270 -9.09 0.00 -16.88
CA THR A 270 -10.49 -0.18 -17.28
C THR A 270 -10.95 -1.62 -17.39
N SER A 271 -10.05 -2.59 -17.27
CA SER A 271 -10.37 -4.01 -17.46
C SER A 271 -9.61 -4.90 -16.49
N SER A 272 -10.24 -6.00 -16.08
CA SER A 272 -9.60 -6.99 -15.23
C SER A 272 -9.88 -8.43 -15.69
N GLU A 273 -9.01 -9.34 -15.28
CA GLU A 273 -9.12 -10.79 -15.42
C GLU A 273 -8.59 -11.45 -14.16
N THR A 274 -9.25 -12.48 -13.68
CA THR A 274 -8.78 -13.31 -12.57
C THR A 274 -8.56 -14.74 -13.03
N ARG A 275 -7.46 -15.34 -12.59
CA ARG A 275 -7.18 -16.77 -12.75
C ARG A 275 -6.92 -17.39 -11.40
N LEU A 276 -7.34 -18.64 -11.24
CA LEU A 276 -7.29 -19.36 -9.98
C LEU A 276 -6.54 -20.68 -10.12
N ILE A 277 -5.77 -21.03 -9.08
CA ILE A 277 -5.15 -22.33 -8.87
C ILE A 277 -5.63 -22.82 -7.52
N LYS A 278 -6.07 -24.08 -7.40
CA LYS A 278 -6.37 -24.65 -6.09
C LYS A 278 -5.10 -24.75 -5.26
N SER A 279 -5.09 -24.20 -4.05
CA SER A 279 -3.90 -24.17 -3.18
C SER A 279 -3.41 -25.58 -2.81
N ASN A 280 -4.32 -26.58 -2.76
CA ASN A 280 -3.99 -27.99 -2.52
C ASN A 280 -3.56 -28.76 -3.78
N ASN A 281 -3.60 -28.13 -4.96
CA ASN A 281 -3.07 -28.68 -6.21
C ASN A 281 -2.21 -27.62 -6.92
N PRO A 282 -1.09 -27.20 -6.31
CA PRO A 282 -0.31 -26.04 -6.75
C PRO A 282 0.36 -26.24 -8.12
N THR A 283 0.46 -27.47 -8.60
CA THR A 283 1.08 -27.81 -9.89
C THR A 283 0.10 -27.74 -11.08
N SER A 284 -1.19 -27.49 -10.83
CA SER A 284 -2.16 -27.31 -11.90
C SER A 284 -1.97 -25.99 -12.64
N SER A 285 -2.46 -25.92 -13.87
CA SER A 285 -2.51 -24.66 -14.65
C SER A 285 -3.55 -23.71 -14.07
N PRO A 286 -3.33 -22.40 -14.15
CA PRO A 286 -4.29 -21.40 -13.69
C PRO A 286 -5.55 -21.38 -14.58
N GLU A 287 -6.71 -21.58 -13.97
CA GLU A 287 -8.01 -21.51 -14.65
C GLU A 287 -8.54 -20.09 -14.67
N ILE A 288 -9.01 -19.63 -15.84
CA ILE A 288 -9.69 -18.33 -15.95
C ILE A 288 -11.01 -18.40 -15.19
N PHE A 289 -11.19 -17.50 -14.21
CA PHE A 289 -12.47 -17.30 -13.55
C PHE A 289 -13.47 -16.67 -14.51
N TYR A 290 -13.13 -15.50 -15.04
CA TYR A 290 -13.83 -14.83 -16.13
C TYR A 290 -12.81 -14.08 -16.99
N LYS A 291 -12.97 -14.16 -18.32
CA LYS A 291 -12.08 -13.50 -19.29
C LYS A 291 -12.21 -11.98 -19.20
N ARG A 292 -11.12 -11.28 -19.51
CA ARG A 292 -11.15 -9.81 -19.62
C ARG A 292 -12.07 -9.35 -20.73
N GLU A 293 -12.77 -8.27 -20.49
CA GLU A 293 -13.60 -7.55 -21.47
C GLU A 293 -13.30 -6.06 -21.35
N LYS A 294 -13.43 -5.34 -22.45
CA LYS A 294 -13.23 -3.90 -22.45
C LYS A 294 -14.21 -3.23 -21.48
N ASP A 295 -13.69 -2.31 -20.66
CA ASP A 295 -14.43 -1.51 -19.68
C ASP A 295 -15.14 -2.35 -18.59
N HIS A 296 -14.73 -3.61 -18.41
CA HIS A 296 -15.22 -4.47 -17.35
C HIS A 296 -14.17 -4.66 -16.26
N LEU A 297 -14.42 -4.06 -15.11
CA LEU A 297 -13.65 -4.22 -13.89
C LEU A 297 -14.39 -5.17 -12.96
N TYR A 298 -13.68 -6.15 -12.43
CA TYR A 298 -14.18 -7.04 -11.39
C TYR A 298 -13.02 -7.56 -10.52
N SER A 299 -13.33 -7.91 -9.29
CA SER A 299 -12.50 -8.68 -8.38
C SER A 299 -13.32 -9.80 -7.78
N VAL A 300 -12.63 -10.84 -7.30
CA VAL A 300 -13.29 -11.98 -6.68
C VAL A 300 -12.68 -12.30 -5.33
N ASP A 301 -13.46 -12.90 -4.43
CA ASP A 301 -12.95 -13.54 -3.22
C ASP A 301 -13.78 -14.79 -2.93
N HIS A 302 -13.18 -15.82 -2.35
CA HIS A 302 -13.83 -17.07 -2.04
C HIS A 302 -14.41 -17.07 -0.62
N ASP A 303 -15.69 -17.36 -0.52
CA ASP A 303 -16.42 -17.54 0.75
C ASP A 303 -16.56 -19.02 1.09
N PRO A 304 -15.71 -19.56 1.99
CA PRO A 304 -15.67 -21.00 2.25
C PRO A 304 -16.95 -21.55 2.92
N ALA A 305 -17.74 -20.71 3.62
CA ALA A 305 -18.97 -21.16 4.23
C ALA A 305 -20.06 -21.53 3.21
N SER A 306 -20.07 -20.89 2.06
CA SER A 306 -21.03 -21.14 0.97
C SER A 306 -20.43 -21.88 -0.20
N ASP A 307 -19.10 -22.06 -0.24
CA ASP A 307 -18.32 -22.53 -1.39
C ASP A 307 -18.65 -21.73 -2.66
N ARG A 308 -18.75 -20.40 -2.51
CA ARG A 308 -19.08 -19.46 -3.57
C ARG A 308 -18.03 -18.37 -3.68
N PHE A 309 -17.90 -17.85 -4.89
CA PHE A 309 -17.13 -16.64 -5.14
C PHE A 309 -18.02 -15.42 -5.05
N LEU A 310 -17.60 -14.43 -4.27
CA LEU A 310 -18.15 -13.09 -4.26
C LEU A 310 -17.47 -12.29 -5.36
N ILE A 311 -18.23 -11.55 -6.14
CA ILE A 311 -17.76 -10.78 -7.28
C ILE A 311 -18.16 -9.31 -7.10
N GLU A 312 -17.20 -8.43 -6.89
CA GLU A 312 -17.41 -6.99 -7.02
C GLU A 312 -17.24 -6.62 -8.48
N SER A 313 -18.26 -6.09 -9.13
CA SER A 313 -18.22 -5.85 -10.59
C SER A 313 -18.95 -4.57 -11.00
N ASN A 314 -18.37 -3.89 -12.00
CA ASN A 314 -19.02 -2.78 -12.68
C ASN A 314 -19.92 -3.21 -13.87
N TRP A 315 -20.09 -4.51 -14.09
CA TRP A 315 -20.97 -5.02 -15.16
C TRP A 315 -22.40 -4.50 -14.98
N ASN A 316 -22.88 -3.69 -15.93
CA ASN A 316 -24.15 -2.94 -15.85
C ASN A 316 -24.33 -2.16 -14.53
N ALA A 317 -23.22 -1.63 -13.96
CA ALA A 317 -23.19 -1.05 -12.62
C ALA A 317 -22.03 -0.07 -12.48
N THR A 318 -22.17 1.16 -12.93
CA THR A 318 -21.09 2.19 -12.90
C THR A 318 -20.45 2.35 -11.52
N ASN A 319 -21.24 2.22 -10.45
CA ASN A 319 -20.77 2.29 -9.06
C ASN A 319 -20.60 0.92 -8.41
N PHE A 320 -20.36 -0.10 -9.22
CA PHE A 320 -20.21 -1.50 -8.81
C PHE A 320 -21.45 -2.08 -8.12
N ARG A 321 -21.50 -3.39 -8.09
CA ARG A 321 -22.45 -4.24 -7.37
C ARG A 321 -21.76 -5.49 -6.88
N LEU A 322 -22.35 -6.19 -5.92
CA LEU A 322 -21.88 -7.47 -5.41
C LEU A 322 -22.74 -8.60 -5.99
N LEU A 323 -22.05 -9.59 -6.53
CA LEU A 323 -22.65 -10.80 -7.08
C LEU A 323 -22.01 -12.03 -6.42
N GLU A 324 -22.63 -13.19 -6.56
CA GLU A 324 -22.07 -14.48 -6.15
C GLU A 324 -22.24 -15.52 -7.24
N VAL A 325 -21.32 -16.50 -7.30
CA VAL A 325 -21.38 -17.62 -8.23
C VAL A 325 -20.56 -18.81 -7.73
N ASN A 326 -20.91 -20.02 -8.16
CA ASN A 326 -20.04 -21.19 -8.04
C ASN A 326 -18.93 -21.13 -9.10
N LEU A 327 -17.75 -21.68 -8.80
CA LEU A 327 -16.62 -21.65 -9.73
C LEU A 327 -16.95 -22.23 -11.09
N ILE A 328 -17.69 -23.35 -11.14
CA ILE A 328 -18.07 -24.04 -12.40
C ILE A 328 -18.92 -23.15 -13.33
N ASP A 329 -19.71 -22.26 -12.76
CA ASP A 329 -20.63 -21.36 -13.47
C ASP A 329 -20.03 -19.96 -13.71
N SER A 330 -18.80 -19.70 -13.25
CA SER A 330 -18.19 -18.37 -13.24
C SER A 330 -18.03 -17.75 -14.61
N LYS A 331 -17.88 -18.57 -15.66
CA LYS A 331 -17.63 -18.14 -17.05
C LYS A 331 -18.87 -17.58 -17.76
N VAL A 332 -20.06 -17.61 -17.11
CA VAL A 332 -21.34 -17.18 -17.66
C VAL A 332 -21.96 -16.15 -16.72
N LYS A 333 -21.94 -14.87 -17.12
CA LYS A 333 -22.41 -13.75 -16.27
C LYS A 333 -23.87 -13.87 -15.86
N GLU A 334 -24.69 -14.50 -16.66
CA GLU A 334 -26.11 -14.77 -16.40
C GLU A 334 -26.33 -15.67 -15.17
N ASN A 335 -25.31 -16.43 -14.78
CA ASN A 335 -25.32 -17.27 -13.57
C ASN A 335 -24.89 -16.50 -12.31
N TRP A 336 -24.39 -15.27 -12.46
CA TRP A 336 -23.95 -14.44 -11.36
C TRP A 336 -25.18 -13.85 -10.64
N LYS A 337 -25.45 -14.33 -9.45
CA LYS A 337 -26.59 -13.91 -8.64
C LYS A 337 -26.27 -12.65 -7.86
N GLU A 338 -27.14 -11.62 -8.00
CA GLU A 338 -26.96 -10.35 -7.29
C GLU A 338 -27.25 -10.47 -5.79
N ILE A 339 -26.34 -9.94 -4.96
CA ILE A 339 -26.47 -9.82 -3.49
C ILE A 339 -26.68 -8.36 -3.10
N ILE A 340 -25.84 -7.45 -3.62
CA ILE A 340 -25.98 -6.01 -3.40
C ILE A 340 -26.16 -5.35 -4.77
N PRO A 341 -27.33 -4.76 -5.04
CA PRO A 341 -27.61 -4.13 -6.32
C PRO A 341 -26.81 -2.84 -6.49
N HIS A 342 -26.63 -2.44 -7.74
CA HIS A 342 -26.10 -1.14 -8.11
C HIS A 342 -26.95 0.00 -7.54
N ARG A 343 -26.28 1.06 -7.12
CA ARG A 343 -26.91 2.31 -6.63
C ARG A 343 -26.21 3.52 -7.22
N GLU A 344 -26.97 4.40 -7.87
CA GLU A 344 -26.41 5.59 -8.56
C GLU A 344 -25.62 6.53 -7.65
N ALA A 345 -26.01 6.65 -6.39
CA ALA A 345 -25.40 7.58 -5.42
C ALA A 345 -24.37 6.92 -4.50
N VAL A 346 -24.11 5.61 -4.65
CA VAL A 346 -23.26 4.84 -3.71
C VAL A 346 -22.30 3.97 -4.48
N LEU A 347 -21.01 4.25 -4.33
CA LEU A 347 -19.93 3.42 -4.87
C LEU A 347 -19.61 2.27 -3.89
N LEU A 348 -19.75 1.04 -4.33
CA LEU A 348 -19.24 -0.14 -3.65
C LEU A 348 -17.72 -0.18 -3.81
N GLN A 349 -16.96 -0.27 -2.72
CA GLN A 349 -15.51 -0.18 -2.76
C GLN A 349 -14.77 -1.43 -2.29
N ALA A 350 -15.35 -2.19 -1.36
CA ALA A 350 -14.79 -3.45 -0.89
C ALA A 350 -15.81 -4.27 -0.11
N VAL A 351 -15.68 -5.57 -0.17
CA VAL A 351 -16.46 -6.53 0.61
C VAL A 351 -15.52 -7.53 1.25
N ILE A 352 -15.69 -7.77 2.56
CA ILE A 352 -14.95 -8.81 3.28
C ILE A 352 -15.94 -9.86 3.79
N PRO A 353 -15.85 -11.12 3.35
CA PRO A 353 -16.68 -12.20 3.88
C PRO A 353 -16.20 -12.68 5.24
N PHE A 354 -17.18 -12.96 6.11
CA PHE A 354 -17.06 -13.68 7.38
C PHE A 354 -18.11 -14.81 7.39
N PRO A 355 -18.07 -15.80 8.30
CA PRO A 355 -18.96 -16.95 8.24
C PRO A 355 -20.46 -16.61 8.07
N LYS A 356 -20.96 -15.63 8.82
CA LYS A 356 -22.38 -15.22 8.79
C LYS A 356 -22.63 -13.81 8.25
N HIS A 357 -21.57 -13.03 8.02
CA HIS A 357 -21.70 -11.63 7.67
C HIS A 357 -20.79 -11.25 6.50
N LEU A 358 -21.17 -10.19 5.79
CA LEU A 358 -20.29 -9.42 4.91
C LEU A 358 -20.02 -8.06 5.55
N VAL A 359 -18.78 -7.64 5.58
CA VAL A 359 -18.43 -6.24 5.90
C VAL A 359 -18.23 -5.51 4.58
N VAL A 360 -19.03 -4.49 4.36
CA VAL A 360 -19.12 -3.75 3.09
C VAL A 360 -18.61 -2.35 3.31
N MET A 361 -17.64 -1.92 2.53
CA MET A 361 -17.17 -0.55 2.46
C MET A 361 -17.76 0.14 1.24
N GLU A 362 -18.42 1.26 1.48
CA GLU A 362 -19.12 2.05 0.47
C GLU A 362 -18.70 3.50 0.55
N ARG A 363 -18.85 4.23 -0.56
CA ARG A 363 -18.70 5.70 -0.56
C ARG A 363 -20.02 6.33 -1.00
N GLU A 364 -20.55 7.20 -0.15
CA GLU A 364 -21.76 7.97 -0.41
C GLU A 364 -21.55 9.43 -0.05
N ASN A 365 -21.92 10.35 -0.92
CA ASN A 365 -21.67 11.78 -0.73
C ASN A 365 -20.21 12.11 -0.39
N GLY A 366 -19.23 11.36 -0.96
CA GLY A 366 -17.80 11.51 -0.74
C GLY A 366 -17.28 11.00 0.61
N LEU A 367 -18.11 10.39 1.47
CA LEU A 367 -17.70 9.79 2.74
C LEU A 367 -17.73 8.26 2.66
N LYS A 368 -16.70 7.63 3.21
CA LYS A 368 -16.66 6.18 3.35
C LYS A 368 -17.59 5.72 4.47
N LYS A 369 -18.39 4.73 4.18
CA LYS A 369 -19.30 4.08 5.14
C LYS A 369 -18.92 2.62 5.28
N LEU A 370 -19.05 2.09 6.50
CA LEU A 370 -18.91 0.66 6.78
C LEU A 370 -20.26 0.09 7.18
N ARG A 371 -20.65 -1.00 6.56
CA ARG A 371 -21.91 -1.68 6.77
C ARG A 371 -21.66 -3.16 7.03
N ILE A 372 -22.33 -3.73 7.99
CA ILE A 372 -22.35 -5.16 8.30
C ILE A 372 -23.64 -5.71 7.71
N LEU A 373 -23.55 -6.63 6.77
CA LEU A 373 -24.66 -7.32 6.13
C LEU A 373 -24.73 -8.76 6.64
N ASP A 374 -25.87 -9.18 7.14
CA ASP A 374 -26.15 -10.58 7.48
C ASP A 374 -26.40 -11.38 6.18
N LYS A 375 -25.71 -12.50 5.99
CA LYS A 375 -25.77 -13.26 4.73
C LYS A 375 -27.10 -13.97 4.49
N GLU A 376 -27.80 -14.35 5.55
CA GLU A 376 -29.06 -15.10 5.44
C GLU A 376 -30.24 -14.15 5.23
N SER A 377 -30.38 -13.16 6.09
CA SER A 377 -31.52 -12.22 6.06
C SER A 377 -31.33 -11.04 5.12
N LEU A 378 -30.10 -10.77 4.67
CA LEU A 378 -29.66 -9.57 3.94
C LEU A 378 -29.94 -8.26 4.69
N ASN A 379 -30.28 -8.32 5.97
CA ASN A 379 -30.39 -7.16 6.82
C ASN A 379 -29.02 -6.54 7.08
N SER A 380 -28.96 -5.23 7.11
CA SER A 380 -27.69 -4.55 7.34
C SER A 380 -27.75 -3.49 8.43
N ARG A 381 -26.60 -3.25 9.05
CA ARG A 381 -26.39 -2.15 9.99
C ARG A 381 -25.16 -1.34 9.60
N THR A 382 -25.26 -0.02 9.70
CA THR A 382 -24.14 0.88 9.43
C THR A 382 -23.35 1.12 10.71
N VAL A 383 -22.02 1.15 10.59
CA VAL A 383 -21.11 1.61 11.65
C VAL A 383 -21.17 3.13 11.71
N ASN A 384 -21.62 3.68 12.83
CA ASN A 384 -21.79 5.13 12.97
C ASN A 384 -20.46 5.82 13.35
N PHE A 385 -20.23 6.99 12.77
CA PHE A 385 -19.12 7.89 13.04
C PHE A 385 -19.63 9.23 13.58
N ASN A 386 -18.83 9.87 14.45
CA ASN A 386 -19.30 11.04 15.20
C ASN A 386 -19.05 12.37 14.48
N ASP A 387 -18.06 12.41 13.58
CA ASP A 387 -17.70 13.64 12.89
C ASP A 387 -18.44 13.75 11.53
N PRO A 388 -18.81 14.97 11.10
CA PRO A 388 -19.49 15.19 9.83
C PRO A 388 -18.56 15.03 8.62
N SER A 389 -17.24 15.09 8.86
CA SER A 389 -16.20 14.84 7.86
C SER A 389 -15.10 13.98 8.48
N TYR A 390 -14.84 12.84 7.88
CA TYR A 390 -13.93 11.82 8.40
C TYR A 390 -13.38 10.95 7.27
N THR A 391 -12.36 10.19 7.59
CA THR A 391 -11.88 9.04 6.82
C THR A 391 -12.09 7.77 7.62
N ALA A 392 -12.59 6.72 6.96
CA ALA A 392 -12.63 5.37 7.50
C ALA A 392 -12.05 4.40 6.47
N TYR A 393 -11.40 3.34 6.93
CA TYR A 393 -10.83 2.30 6.07
C TYR A 393 -10.85 0.95 6.76
N LEU A 394 -10.96 -0.12 5.99
CA LEU A 394 -10.81 -1.47 6.49
C LEU A 394 -9.34 -1.69 6.87
N ALA A 395 -9.09 -2.04 8.12
CA ALA A 395 -7.75 -2.41 8.58
C ALA A 395 -7.45 -3.87 8.18
N SER A 396 -6.32 -4.42 8.61
CA SER A 396 -6.00 -5.82 8.37
C SER A 396 -7.00 -6.75 9.07
N ASN A 397 -7.61 -7.64 8.31
CA ASN A 397 -8.61 -8.60 8.76
C ASN A 397 -8.30 -9.97 8.15
N PRO A 398 -7.17 -10.62 8.46
CA PRO A 398 -6.74 -11.83 7.78
C PRO A 398 -7.60 -13.05 8.08
N GLU A 399 -8.16 -13.15 9.28
CA GLU A 399 -8.93 -14.30 9.73
C GLU A 399 -10.37 -14.26 9.22
N TYR A 400 -10.83 -15.39 8.69
CA TYR A 400 -12.20 -15.57 8.24
C TYR A 400 -13.16 -15.90 9.38
N ASP A 401 -12.82 -16.90 10.22
CA ASP A 401 -13.68 -17.42 11.29
C ASP A 401 -13.49 -16.64 12.59
N VAL A 402 -13.98 -15.41 12.61
CA VAL A 402 -13.93 -14.51 13.76
C VAL A 402 -15.26 -13.77 13.95
N ASP A 403 -15.50 -13.29 15.19
CA ASP A 403 -16.71 -12.58 15.58
C ASP A 403 -16.64 -11.05 15.38
N ARG A 404 -15.50 -10.54 14.86
CA ARG A 404 -15.24 -9.11 14.74
C ARG A 404 -14.38 -8.77 13.53
N PHE A 405 -14.45 -7.52 13.09
CA PHE A 405 -13.53 -6.94 12.14
C PHE A 405 -12.87 -5.67 12.69
N TYR A 406 -11.80 -5.25 12.04
CA TYR A 406 -11.01 -4.08 12.39
C TYR A 406 -11.11 -3.01 11.33
N PHE A 407 -11.20 -1.75 11.76
CA PHE A 407 -11.18 -0.60 10.86
C PHE A 407 -10.44 0.58 11.48
N GLY A 408 -9.81 1.37 10.62
CA GLY A 408 -9.21 2.65 10.97
C GLY A 408 -10.20 3.80 10.78
N TYR A 409 -10.07 4.83 11.61
CA TYR A 409 -10.87 6.04 11.57
C TYR A 409 -10.04 7.24 11.97
N SER A 410 -10.18 8.32 11.24
CA SER A 410 -9.64 9.63 11.63
C SER A 410 -10.54 10.76 11.13
N SER A 411 -10.42 11.93 11.75
CA SER A 411 -11.06 13.15 11.28
C SER A 411 -10.10 14.34 11.45
N MET A 412 -10.50 15.52 11.01
CA MET A 412 -9.68 16.73 11.18
C MET A 412 -9.49 17.15 12.65
N ARG A 413 -10.14 16.46 13.59
CA ARG A 413 -9.99 16.64 15.05
C ARG A 413 -9.79 15.36 15.84
N THR A 414 -9.99 14.19 15.22
CA THR A 414 -9.78 12.90 15.85
C THR A 414 -8.52 12.28 15.26
N PRO A 415 -7.50 11.99 16.08
CA PRO A 415 -6.28 11.32 15.62
C PRO A 415 -6.57 9.97 14.99
N ASP A 416 -5.62 9.44 14.24
CA ASP A 416 -5.76 8.12 13.65
C ASP A 416 -6.03 7.07 14.74
N SER A 417 -7.10 6.32 14.57
CA SER A 417 -7.66 5.45 15.60
C SER A 417 -8.03 4.11 15.00
N LEU A 418 -7.64 3.03 15.65
CA LEU A 418 -8.00 1.67 15.27
C LEU A 418 -9.11 1.14 16.18
N PHE A 419 -10.15 0.61 15.57
CA PHE A 419 -11.31 0.04 16.26
C PHE A 419 -11.51 -1.42 15.88
N SER A 420 -12.08 -2.19 16.80
CA SER A 420 -12.76 -3.46 16.51
C SER A 420 -14.27 -3.31 16.60
N VAL A 421 -15.00 -4.04 15.74
CA VAL A 421 -16.46 -4.09 15.73
C VAL A 421 -16.92 -5.53 15.84
N LYS A 422 -17.83 -5.82 16.77
CA LYS A 422 -18.50 -7.13 16.85
C LYS A 422 -19.50 -7.25 15.71
N LEU A 423 -19.39 -8.30 14.91
CA LEU A 423 -20.22 -8.52 13.72
C LEU A 423 -21.72 -8.62 14.07
N ASP A 424 -22.08 -9.43 15.06
CA ASP A 424 -23.48 -9.65 15.45
C ASP A 424 -24.18 -8.41 16.02
N THR A 425 -23.46 -7.58 16.78
CA THR A 425 -24.06 -6.46 17.53
C THR A 425 -23.72 -5.08 17.00
N GLY A 426 -22.68 -4.96 16.18
CA GLY A 426 -22.12 -3.67 15.74
C GLY A 426 -21.41 -2.89 16.85
N ARG A 427 -21.16 -3.50 18.03
CA ARG A 427 -20.50 -2.83 19.16
C ARG A 427 -19.05 -2.53 18.84
N LYS A 428 -18.70 -1.23 18.82
CA LYS A 428 -17.35 -0.73 18.63
C LYS A 428 -16.53 -0.75 19.92
N ARG A 429 -15.23 -1.04 19.78
CA ARG A 429 -14.24 -0.86 20.83
C ARG A 429 -13.02 -0.17 20.24
N LEU A 430 -12.58 0.93 20.83
CA LEU A 430 -11.30 1.56 20.53
C LEU A 430 -10.17 0.64 21.02
N LEU A 431 -9.22 0.38 20.14
CA LEU A 431 -8.03 -0.44 20.42
C LEU A 431 -6.78 0.43 20.60
N LYS A 432 -6.63 1.43 19.74
CA LYS A 432 -5.51 2.37 19.76
C LYS A 432 -5.96 3.69 19.16
N GLU A 433 -5.49 4.78 19.72
CA GLU A 433 -5.55 6.12 19.16
C GLU A 433 -4.13 6.69 19.12
N ALA A 434 -3.75 7.33 18.01
CA ALA A 434 -2.45 7.95 17.87
C ALA A 434 -2.30 9.08 18.89
N GLU A 435 -1.16 9.09 19.59
CA GLU A 435 -0.82 10.14 20.55
C GLU A 435 -0.53 11.45 19.82
N VAL A 436 -1.16 12.54 20.26
CA VAL A 436 -0.81 13.89 19.83
C VAL A 436 -0.03 14.57 20.95
N LYS A 437 1.26 14.72 20.79
CA LYS A 437 2.11 15.37 21.78
C LYS A 437 1.77 16.86 21.92
N GLY A 438 1.91 17.38 23.13
CA GLY A 438 1.60 18.76 23.47
C GLY A 438 0.18 19.00 23.97
N ILE A 439 -0.26 20.26 23.99
CA ILE A 439 -1.59 20.62 24.47
C ILE A 439 -2.59 20.47 23.34
N PHE A 440 -3.23 19.32 23.28
CA PHE A 440 -4.27 18.99 22.31
C PHE A 440 -5.51 18.43 22.99
N SER A 441 -6.69 18.93 22.58
CA SER A 441 -7.98 18.32 22.89
C SER A 441 -8.86 18.39 21.65
N SER A 442 -9.40 17.25 21.23
CA SER A 442 -10.34 17.18 20.09
C SER A 442 -11.58 18.03 20.29
N SER A 443 -12.00 18.28 21.54
CA SER A 443 -13.14 19.12 21.89
C SER A 443 -12.92 20.60 21.60
N ASP A 444 -11.67 21.07 21.52
CA ASP A 444 -11.33 22.45 21.20
C ASP A 444 -11.62 22.80 19.74
N TYR A 445 -11.75 21.79 18.91
CA TYR A 445 -11.93 21.96 17.47
C TYR A 445 -13.37 21.67 17.06
N LYS A 446 -13.82 22.38 16.04
CA LYS A 446 -15.07 22.10 15.35
C LYS A 446 -14.76 21.63 13.93
N VAL A 447 -15.37 20.53 13.54
CA VAL A 447 -15.37 20.04 12.17
C VAL A 447 -16.74 20.28 11.57
N GLU A 448 -16.78 20.82 10.39
CA GLU A 448 -18.02 21.01 9.60
C GLU A 448 -17.82 20.43 8.19
N ARG A 449 -18.92 20.03 7.60
CA ARG A 449 -19.00 19.66 6.20
C ARG A 449 -20.07 20.52 5.53
N LYS A 450 -19.70 21.17 4.45
CA LYS A 450 -20.59 22.02 3.66
C LYS A 450 -20.54 21.62 2.20
N PHE A 451 -21.62 21.88 1.50
CA PHE A 451 -21.66 21.78 0.06
C PHE A 451 -21.70 23.19 -0.52
N ILE A 452 -20.79 23.46 -1.44
CA ILE A 452 -20.64 24.78 -2.09
C ILE A 452 -20.93 24.58 -3.58
N SER A 453 -21.84 25.40 -4.12
CA SER A 453 -22.16 25.36 -5.54
C SER A 453 -21.00 25.90 -6.38
N ALA A 454 -20.48 25.11 -7.28
CA ALA A 454 -19.55 25.56 -8.31
C ALA A 454 -20.29 26.38 -9.40
N ARG A 455 -19.53 26.95 -10.35
CA ARG A 455 -20.10 27.80 -11.42
C ARG A 455 -21.09 27.09 -12.31
N ASP A 456 -20.93 25.78 -12.49
CA ASP A 456 -21.81 24.90 -13.27
C ASP A 456 -22.98 24.31 -12.45
N GLY A 457 -23.11 24.71 -11.17
CA GLY A 457 -24.13 24.22 -10.24
C GLY A 457 -23.76 22.96 -9.48
N THR A 458 -22.60 22.35 -9.77
CA THR A 458 -22.12 21.16 -9.06
C THR A 458 -21.92 21.46 -7.58
N GLN A 459 -22.43 20.59 -6.71
CA GLN A 459 -22.29 20.68 -5.27
C GLN A 459 -20.97 20.08 -4.82
N VAL A 460 -20.00 20.91 -4.51
CA VAL A 460 -18.66 20.52 -4.07
C VAL A 460 -18.63 20.36 -2.55
N PRO A 461 -18.32 19.15 -2.02
CA PRO A 461 -18.19 18.97 -0.58
C PRO A 461 -16.89 19.60 -0.06
N VAL A 462 -17.03 20.41 0.97
CA VAL A 462 -15.90 21.12 1.63
C VAL A 462 -15.87 20.72 3.09
N SER A 463 -14.73 20.24 3.55
CA SER A 463 -14.47 19.94 4.97
C SER A 463 -13.74 21.13 5.60
N LEU A 464 -14.22 21.55 6.75
CA LEU A 464 -13.71 22.70 7.50
C LEU A 464 -13.30 22.28 8.89
N VAL A 465 -12.18 22.79 9.39
CA VAL A 465 -11.77 22.65 10.79
C VAL A 465 -11.28 23.98 11.32
N TYR A 466 -11.63 24.29 12.55
CA TYR A 466 -11.16 25.47 13.26
C TYR A 466 -11.25 25.28 14.78
N ARG A 467 -10.40 26.02 15.52
CA ARG A 467 -10.50 26.10 16.97
C ARG A 467 -11.69 26.95 17.36
N ARG A 468 -12.53 26.45 18.28
CA ARG A 468 -13.76 27.10 18.74
C ARG A 468 -13.48 28.44 19.41
N ASP A 469 -12.45 28.49 20.26
CA ASP A 469 -12.05 29.66 21.04
C ASP A 469 -11.41 30.79 20.19
N ARG A 470 -10.97 30.47 18.95
CA ARG A 470 -10.30 31.42 18.05
C ARG A 470 -11.11 31.79 16.80
N TYR A 471 -12.33 31.29 16.72
CA TYR A 471 -13.19 31.57 15.57
C TYR A 471 -13.75 33.01 15.62
N LEU A 472 -13.35 33.82 14.65
CA LEU A 472 -13.86 35.17 14.42
C LEU A 472 -14.52 35.22 13.05
N LYS A 473 -15.83 35.37 13.01
CA LYS A 473 -16.59 35.41 11.77
C LYS A 473 -16.01 36.46 10.80
N ASN A 474 -15.64 36.00 9.59
CA ASN A 474 -15.10 36.81 8.49
C ASN A 474 -13.75 37.51 8.79
N LYS A 475 -13.02 37.08 9.81
CA LYS A 475 -11.73 37.71 10.20
C LYS A 475 -10.57 36.73 10.33
N ASN A 476 -10.81 35.45 10.31
CA ASN A 476 -9.72 34.45 10.38
C ASN A 476 -9.01 34.34 9.03
N PRO A 477 -7.69 34.15 9.02
CA PRO A 477 -6.99 33.64 7.84
C PRO A 477 -7.59 32.29 7.41
N LEU A 478 -7.67 32.06 6.11
CA LEU A 478 -8.19 30.81 5.54
C LEU A 478 -7.07 30.13 4.77
N PHE A 479 -6.72 28.91 5.19
CA PHE A 479 -5.91 28.00 4.41
C PHE A 479 -6.83 27.08 3.60
N VAL A 480 -6.65 27.08 2.28
CA VAL A 480 -7.43 26.24 1.36
C VAL A 480 -6.51 25.19 0.77
N TYR A 481 -6.88 23.93 0.93
CA TYR A 481 -6.19 22.79 0.33
C TYR A 481 -7.14 22.07 -0.65
N GLY A 482 -6.67 21.86 -1.86
CA GLY A 482 -7.37 21.10 -2.87
C GLY A 482 -6.36 20.21 -3.61
N TYR A 483 -6.74 18.94 -3.80
CA TYR A 483 -6.00 18.00 -4.61
C TYR A 483 -6.94 17.36 -5.63
N GLY A 484 -6.48 17.13 -6.83
CA GLY A 484 -7.33 16.62 -7.92
C GLY A 484 -6.52 16.17 -9.15
N SER A 485 -5.25 15.83 -8.94
CA SER A 485 -4.41 15.27 -10.00
C SER A 485 -4.33 13.74 -9.83
N TYR A 486 -5.01 13.01 -10.70
CA TYR A 486 -5.02 11.55 -10.73
C TYR A 486 -4.65 11.09 -12.14
#